data_541baaf31890673210d1b1e5c0adcb6e
#
_entry.id   541baaf31890673210d1b1e5c0adcb6e
#
_cell.length_a   1.000
_cell.length_b   1.000
_cell.length_c   1.000
_cell.angle_alpha   90.00
_cell.angle_beta   90.00
_cell.angle_gamma   90.00
#
_symmetry.space_group_name_H-M   'P 1'
#
loop_
_entity.id
_entity.type
_entity.pdbx_description
1 polymer ?
#
loop_
_entity_poly.entity_id
_entity_poly.type
_entity_poly.pdbx_seq_one_letter_code
_entity_poly.pdbx_strand_id
1 'polypeptide(L)'
;MRDQVHRAIAIVGVGAVLPDATDAKTFWENISTGRYSISETPVDRWDPALYYDPDPKVPDKTYSKIGGWVREFNWEPLKWRLPIPPKVAEAMDRTQKWSIMSAREALLDYGYPERPLDADRTAVILGNAMAGDQHYKTALRIFFPEFTRELDTAPSFQALPEAVKRAIVEETMGQVREHFPSISEDTMPGELANIIAGRVAAVFNFHGPNFTADAACASAMAAFSAAISGLEEGDYD
;
A
#
# COMPACT_ATOMS: atom_id res chain seq x y z
N MET A 1 -7.58 -39.42 -15.74
CA MET A 1 -7.47 -38.03 -16.18
C MET A 1 -8.89 -37.49 -16.24
N ARG A 2 -9.29 -36.60 -15.36
CA ARG A 2 -10.56 -35.86 -15.50
C ARG A 2 -10.35 -34.92 -16.68
N ASP A 3 -11.22 -34.96 -17.69
CA ASP A 3 -11.27 -33.96 -18.73
C ASP A 3 -11.47 -32.60 -18.01
N GLN A 4 -10.43 -31.79 -17.97
CA GLN A 4 -10.55 -30.39 -17.47
C GLN A 4 -11.39 -29.65 -18.51
N VAL A 5 -12.66 -29.51 -18.24
CA VAL A 5 -13.50 -28.58 -18.98
C VAL A 5 -13.04 -27.17 -18.59
N HIS A 6 -12.17 -26.58 -19.38
CA HIS A 6 -11.79 -25.17 -19.21
C HIS A 6 -13.03 -24.31 -19.35
N ARG A 7 -13.52 -23.79 -18.24
CA ARG A 7 -14.62 -22.82 -18.23
C ARG A 7 -14.06 -21.46 -18.67
N ALA A 8 -14.78 -20.80 -19.56
CA ALA A 8 -14.43 -19.44 -19.92
C ALA A 8 -14.68 -18.52 -18.71
N ILE A 9 -13.68 -17.74 -18.34
CA ILE A 9 -13.74 -16.76 -17.24
C ILE A 9 -13.84 -15.38 -17.87
N ALA A 10 -14.81 -14.58 -17.42
CA ALA A 10 -15.04 -13.23 -17.92
C ALA A 10 -14.50 -12.20 -16.94
N ILE A 11 -13.79 -11.18 -17.43
CA ILE A 11 -13.53 -9.95 -16.69
C ILE A 11 -14.77 -9.07 -16.86
N VAL A 12 -15.46 -8.79 -15.76
CA VAL A 12 -16.76 -8.10 -15.77
C VAL A 12 -16.71 -6.69 -15.18
N GLY A 13 -15.59 -6.29 -14.63
CA GLY A 13 -15.35 -4.93 -14.12
C GLY A 13 -13.86 -4.66 -13.95
N VAL A 14 -13.47 -3.41 -14.19
CA VAL A 14 -12.09 -2.95 -14.10
C VAL A 14 -12.01 -1.69 -13.24
N GLY A 15 -11.13 -1.68 -12.26
CA GLY A 15 -10.79 -0.51 -11.43
C GLY A 15 -9.30 -0.24 -11.44
N ALA A 16 -8.91 1.03 -11.44
CA ALA A 16 -7.52 1.42 -11.49
C ALA A 16 -7.26 2.72 -10.69
N VAL A 17 -6.14 2.76 -9.98
CA VAL A 17 -5.56 3.97 -9.39
C VAL A 17 -4.08 3.99 -9.75
N LEU A 18 -3.74 4.78 -10.74
CA LEU A 18 -2.43 4.79 -11.39
C LEU A 18 -1.88 6.23 -11.49
N PRO A 19 -0.59 6.42 -11.79
CA PRO A 19 -0.04 7.76 -12.01
C PRO A 19 -0.82 8.53 -13.08
N ASP A 20 -1.26 9.74 -12.74
CA ASP A 20 -2.10 10.62 -13.56
C ASP A 20 -3.42 9.99 -14.06
N ALA A 21 -3.89 8.93 -13.39
CA ALA A 21 -5.15 8.27 -13.70
C ALA A 21 -5.79 7.71 -12.42
N THR A 22 -6.92 8.27 -12.03
CA THR A 22 -7.70 7.86 -10.86
C THR A 22 -8.74 6.79 -11.18
N ASP A 23 -8.89 6.43 -12.45
CA ASP A 23 -9.80 5.42 -12.97
C ASP A 23 -9.26 4.77 -14.26
N ALA A 24 -9.84 3.64 -14.65
CA ALA A 24 -9.42 2.87 -15.81
C ALA A 24 -9.60 3.63 -17.14
N LYS A 25 -10.64 4.48 -17.26
CA LYS A 25 -10.90 5.27 -18.46
C LYS A 25 -9.80 6.31 -18.68
N THR A 26 -9.48 7.08 -17.66
CA THR A 26 -8.40 8.07 -17.70
C THR A 26 -7.05 7.41 -18.01
N PHE A 27 -6.80 6.21 -17.47
CA PHE A 27 -5.60 5.44 -17.79
C PHE A 27 -5.53 5.06 -19.28
N TRP A 28 -6.64 4.59 -19.84
CA TRP A 28 -6.73 4.30 -21.27
C TRP A 28 -6.52 5.53 -22.14
N GLU A 29 -7.12 6.66 -21.76
CA GLU A 29 -6.90 7.94 -22.46
C GLU A 29 -5.42 8.35 -22.44
N ASN A 30 -4.74 8.21 -21.28
CA ASN A 30 -3.30 8.49 -21.16
C ASN A 30 -2.46 7.61 -22.10
N ILE A 31 -2.76 6.30 -22.16
CA ILE A 31 -2.06 5.39 -23.09
C ILE A 31 -2.33 5.77 -24.54
N SER A 32 -3.60 6.01 -24.90
CA SER A 32 -4.03 6.29 -26.26
C SER A 32 -3.46 7.59 -26.81
N THR A 33 -3.23 8.58 -25.94
CA THR A 33 -2.64 9.88 -26.30
C THR A 33 -1.13 9.93 -26.14
N GLY A 34 -0.50 8.86 -25.65
CA GLY A 34 0.94 8.79 -25.39
C GLY A 34 1.39 9.69 -24.24
N ARG A 35 0.52 9.96 -23.25
CA ARG A 35 0.88 10.77 -22.07
C ARG A 35 2.01 10.11 -21.29
N TYR A 36 3.04 10.88 -21.00
CA TYR A 36 4.18 10.44 -20.19
C TYR A 36 3.97 10.85 -18.74
N SER A 37 3.70 9.87 -17.86
CA SER A 37 3.36 10.08 -16.44
C SER A 37 4.54 9.86 -15.49
N ILE A 38 5.75 9.68 -16.01
CA ILE A 38 6.96 9.59 -15.19
C ILE A 38 7.51 10.99 -14.94
N SER A 39 7.88 11.30 -13.71
CA SER A 39 8.42 12.60 -13.32
C SER A 39 9.41 12.48 -12.17
N GLU A 40 10.09 13.58 -11.83
CA GLU A 40 10.94 13.60 -10.64
C GLU A 40 10.14 13.33 -9.38
N THR A 41 10.82 12.73 -8.39
CA THR A 41 10.24 12.38 -7.09
C THR A 41 9.75 13.64 -6.36
N PRO A 42 8.48 13.69 -5.93
CA PRO A 42 8.00 14.74 -5.04
C PRO A 42 8.65 14.61 -3.66
N VAL A 43 8.98 15.74 -3.04
CA VAL A 43 9.68 15.77 -1.72
C VAL A 43 8.85 15.11 -0.61
N ASP A 44 7.52 15.14 -0.72
CA ASP A 44 6.61 14.47 0.21
C ASP A 44 6.62 12.92 0.09
N ARG A 45 7.28 12.37 -0.94
CA ARG A 45 7.52 10.93 -1.09
C ARG A 45 8.82 10.51 -0.43
N TRP A 46 9.89 11.10 -0.86
CA TRP A 46 11.21 11.02 -0.22
C TRP A 46 12.08 12.17 -0.74
N ASP A 47 12.99 12.65 0.09
CA ASP A 47 13.87 13.75 -0.24
C ASP A 47 15.07 13.26 -1.09
N PRO A 48 15.18 13.65 -2.37
CA PRO A 48 16.31 13.28 -3.21
C PRO A 48 17.66 13.73 -2.64
N ALA A 49 17.71 14.81 -1.85
CA ALA A 49 18.95 15.25 -1.22
C ALA A 49 19.53 14.23 -0.23
N LEU A 50 18.67 13.38 0.36
CA LEU A 50 19.09 12.34 1.29
C LEU A 50 19.49 11.03 0.61
N TYR A 51 18.83 10.68 -0.52
CA TYR A 51 18.89 9.31 -1.06
C TYR A 51 19.45 9.22 -2.49
N TYR A 52 19.53 10.33 -3.24
CA TYR A 52 19.98 10.32 -4.62
C TYR A 52 21.48 10.60 -4.75
N ASP A 53 22.16 9.82 -5.59
CA ASP A 53 23.48 10.11 -6.10
C ASP A 53 23.56 9.66 -7.57
N PRO A 54 24.08 10.48 -8.51
CA PRO A 54 24.16 10.08 -9.90
C PRO A 54 25.17 8.97 -10.17
N ASP A 55 26.14 8.74 -9.29
CA ASP A 55 27.07 7.60 -9.37
C ASP A 55 26.40 6.34 -8.80
N PRO A 56 26.12 5.32 -9.65
CA PRO A 56 25.49 4.06 -9.18
C PRO A 56 26.38 3.22 -8.27
N LYS A 57 27.62 3.61 -8.05
CA LYS A 57 28.58 2.91 -7.18
C LYS A 57 28.55 3.43 -5.74
N VAL A 58 27.92 4.55 -5.48
CA VAL A 58 27.80 5.09 -4.13
C VAL A 58 26.86 4.19 -3.32
N PRO A 59 27.33 3.60 -2.22
CA PRO A 59 26.51 2.72 -1.39
C PRO A 59 25.36 3.50 -0.75
N ASP A 60 24.24 2.80 -0.49
CA ASP A 60 23.06 3.32 0.20
C ASP A 60 22.37 4.50 -0.48
N LYS A 61 22.64 4.71 -1.79
CA LYS A 61 22.02 5.73 -2.63
C LYS A 61 21.31 5.10 -3.83
N THR A 62 20.31 5.82 -4.34
CA THR A 62 19.70 5.50 -5.63
C THR A 62 20.25 6.43 -6.71
N TYR A 63 20.56 5.88 -7.88
CA TYR A 63 20.96 6.67 -9.05
C TYR A 63 19.78 7.15 -9.89
N SER A 64 18.54 6.86 -9.48
CA SER A 64 17.32 7.33 -10.14
C SER A 64 16.45 8.10 -9.17
N LYS A 65 15.95 9.25 -9.60
CA LYS A 65 15.01 10.09 -8.86
C LYS A 65 13.71 10.34 -9.64
N ILE A 66 13.39 9.47 -10.59
CA ILE A 66 12.15 9.56 -11.37
C ILE A 66 11.28 8.33 -11.13
N GLY A 67 9.98 8.50 -11.24
CA GLY A 67 9.01 7.43 -11.06
C GLY A 67 7.60 7.84 -11.47
N GLY A 68 6.70 6.86 -11.51
CA GLY A 68 5.28 7.09 -11.66
C GLY A 68 4.64 7.36 -10.29
N TRP A 69 4.10 8.57 -10.08
CA TRP A 69 3.58 9.00 -8.79
C TRP A 69 2.07 9.18 -8.87
N VAL A 70 1.33 8.49 -8.00
CA VAL A 70 -0.08 8.76 -7.77
C VAL A 70 -0.19 10.03 -6.93
N ARG A 71 -0.47 11.16 -7.58
CA ARG A 71 -0.54 12.49 -6.96
C ARG A 71 -1.93 12.78 -6.43
N GLU A 72 -2.95 12.43 -7.20
CA GLU A 72 -4.35 12.61 -6.84
C GLU A 72 -4.86 11.33 -6.20
N PHE A 73 -5.08 11.40 -4.89
CA PHE A 73 -5.59 10.28 -4.11
C PHE A 73 -6.80 10.75 -3.33
N ASN A 74 -7.96 10.60 -3.97
CA ASN A 74 -9.22 11.05 -3.39
C ASN A 74 -9.82 9.95 -2.49
N TRP A 75 -9.35 9.90 -1.24
CA TRP A 75 -9.86 8.98 -0.23
C TRP A 75 -11.01 9.63 0.55
N GLU A 76 -12.26 9.23 0.22
CA GLU A 76 -13.49 9.80 0.80
C GLU A 76 -14.38 8.73 1.46
N PRO A 77 -13.90 8.01 2.49
CA PRO A 77 -14.61 6.87 3.06
C PRO A 77 -15.99 7.25 3.62
N LEU A 78 -16.13 8.45 4.18
CA LEU A 78 -17.41 8.95 4.71
C LEU A 78 -18.41 9.24 3.59
N LYS A 79 -17.97 9.87 2.50
CA LYS A 79 -18.80 10.14 1.33
C LYS A 79 -19.26 8.84 0.67
N TRP A 80 -18.38 7.85 0.64
CA TRP A 80 -18.70 6.52 0.10
C TRP A 80 -19.45 5.64 1.11
N ARG A 81 -19.70 6.13 2.33
CA ARG A 81 -20.35 5.39 3.42
C ARG A 81 -19.68 4.05 3.72
N LEU A 82 -18.36 4.00 3.61
CA LEU A 82 -17.61 2.80 3.95
C LEU A 82 -17.66 2.55 5.47
N PRO A 83 -17.80 1.30 5.91
CA PRO A 83 -17.86 0.96 7.34
C PRO A 83 -16.46 0.94 7.99
N ILE A 84 -15.72 2.04 7.86
CA ILE A 84 -14.35 2.19 8.38
C ILE A 84 -14.36 3.32 9.43
N PRO A 85 -14.11 3.02 10.72
CA PRO A 85 -13.95 4.05 11.74
C PRO A 85 -12.81 5.01 11.40
N PRO A 86 -12.94 6.33 11.68
CA PRO A 86 -11.89 7.31 11.37
C PRO A 86 -10.50 6.94 11.92
N LYS A 87 -10.43 6.47 13.16
CA LYS A 87 -9.18 6.03 13.80
C LYS A 87 -8.49 4.89 13.04
N VAL A 88 -9.27 3.92 12.57
CA VAL A 88 -8.77 2.82 11.73
C VAL A 88 -8.28 3.36 10.38
N ALA A 89 -9.03 4.28 9.77
CA ALA A 89 -8.65 4.89 8.49
C ALA A 89 -7.34 5.67 8.56
N GLU A 90 -7.04 6.31 9.70
CA GLU A 90 -5.76 7.00 9.95
C GLU A 90 -4.59 6.01 10.01
N ALA A 91 -4.77 4.86 10.68
CA ALA A 91 -3.74 3.84 10.82
C ALA A 91 -3.52 2.99 9.55
N MET A 92 -4.46 3.00 8.61
CA MET A 92 -4.36 2.23 7.36
C MET A 92 -3.25 2.74 6.46
N ASP A 93 -2.41 1.82 5.99
CA ASP A 93 -1.47 2.11 4.90
C ASP A 93 -2.18 2.51 3.60
N ARG A 94 -1.46 3.23 2.74
CA ARG A 94 -1.97 3.62 1.42
C ARG A 94 -2.33 2.43 0.54
N THR A 95 -1.61 1.32 0.66
CA THR A 95 -1.89 0.08 -0.10
C THR A 95 -3.27 -0.46 0.20
N GLN A 96 -3.70 -0.44 1.47
CA GLN A 96 -5.06 -0.83 1.85
C GLN A 96 -6.12 0.12 1.27
N LYS A 97 -5.86 1.43 1.34
CA LYS A 97 -6.76 2.46 0.78
C LYS A 97 -6.90 2.33 -0.74
N TRP A 98 -5.77 2.15 -1.45
CA TRP A 98 -5.76 1.96 -2.91
C TRP A 98 -6.48 0.69 -3.33
N SER A 99 -6.30 -0.40 -2.59
CA SER A 99 -6.99 -1.67 -2.89
C SER A 99 -8.50 -1.54 -2.75
N ILE A 100 -8.98 -0.84 -1.71
CA ILE A 100 -10.41 -0.55 -1.54
C ILE A 100 -10.93 0.34 -2.67
N MET A 101 -10.17 1.38 -3.06
CA MET A 101 -10.58 2.25 -4.17
C MET A 101 -10.65 1.49 -5.49
N SER A 102 -9.62 0.72 -5.83
CA SER A 102 -9.60 -0.07 -7.07
C SER A 102 -10.73 -1.11 -7.09
N ALA A 103 -10.98 -1.78 -5.97
CA ALA A 103 -12.10 -2.71 -5.85
C ALA A 103 -13.46 -2.00 -6.01
N ARG A 104 -13.62 -0.83 -5.39
CA ARG A 104 -14.83 -0.02 -5.54
C ARG A 104 -15.09 0.36 -7.00
N GLU A 105 -14.06 0.86 -7.69
CA GLU A 105 -14.19 1.22 -9.10
C GLU A 105 -14.55 0.01 -9.97
N ALA A 106 -13.90 -1.15 -9.75
CA ALA A 106 -14.24 -2.37 -10.45
C ALA A 106 -15.68 -2.83 -10.19
N LEU A 107 -16.15 -2.73 -8.95
CA LEU A 107 -17.53 -3.05 -8.58
C LEU A 107 -18.54 -2.10 -9.22
N LEU A 108 -18.23 -0.80 -9.29
CA LEU A 108 -19.09 0.18 -9.98
C LEU A 108 -19.12 -0.07 -11.49
N ASP A 109 -18.01 -0.38 -12.11
CA ASP A 109 -17.92 -0.74 -13.53
C ASP A 109 -18.74 -2.01 -13.85
N TYR A 110 -18.74 -2.99 -12.92
CA TYR A 110 -19.62 -4.16 -12.99
C TYR A 110 -21.12 -3.82 -12.84
N GLY A 111 -21.45 -2.71 -12.16
CA GLY A 111 -22.83 -2.29 -11.86
C GLY A 111 -23.32 -2.67 -10.45
N TYR A 112 -22.40 -2.93 -9.52
CA TYR A 112 -22.75 -3.15 -8.10
C TYR A 112 -23.13 -1.81 -7.43
N PRO A 113 -24.14 -1.73 -6.54
CA PRO A 113 -24.90 -2.85 -5.95
C PRO A 113 -26.16 -3.27 -6.72
N GLU A 114 -26.54 -2.55 -7.79
CA GLU A 114 -27.76 -2.83 -8.57
C GLU A 114 -27.71 -4.22 -9.22
N ARG A 115 -26.49 -4.65 -9.58
CA ARG A 115 -26.18 -6.01 -10.00
C ARG A 115 -25.49 -6.74 -8.85
N PRO A 116 -26.21 -7.53 -8.05
CA PRO A 116 -25.64 -8.13 -6.86
C PRO A 116 -24.63 -9.25 -7.19
N LEU A 117 -23.68 -9.44 -6.28
CA LEU A 117 -22.76 -10.59 -6.23
C LEU A 117 -23.19 -11.51 -5.07
N ASP A 118 -22.89 -12.80 -5.19
CA ASP A 118 -23.01 -13.71 -4.06
C ASP A 118 -21.88 -13.44 -3.08
N ALA A 119 -22.20 -12.78 -1.97
CA ALA A 119 -21.20 -12.37 -0.98
C ALA A 119 -20.47 -13.55 -0.34
N ASP A 120 -21.14 -14.68 -0.16
CA ASP A 120 -20.56 -15.89 0.46
C ASP A 120 -19.58 -16.59 -0.49
N ARG A 121 -19.73 -16.36 -1.79
CA ARG A 121 -18.90 -16.95 -2.84
C ARG A 121 -17.97 -15.94 -3.53
N THR A 122 -17.96 -14.70 -3.09
CA THR A 122 -17.04 -13.69 -3.65
C THR A 122 -15.71 -13.70 -2.90
N ALA A 123 -14.65 -14.10 -3.59
CA ALA A 123 -13.28 -14.08 -3.08
C ALA A 123 -12.60 -12.71 -3.30
N VAL A 124 -11.61 -12.38 -2.45
CA VAL A 124 -10.74 -11.22 -2.62
C VAL A 124 -9.28 -11.67 -2.62
N ILE A 125 -8.66 -11.67 -3.77
CA ILE A 125 -7.29 -12.15 -3.96
C ILE A 125 -6.46 -11.02 -4.54
N LEU A 126 -5.43 -10.59 -3.82
CA LEU A 126 -4.60 -9.45 -4.19
C LEU A 126 -3.12 -9.85 -4.30
N GLY A 127 -2.40 -9.17 -5.17
CA GLY A 127 -0.95 -9.24 -5.24
C GLY A 127 -0.32 -8.03 -4.55
N ASN A 128 0.53 -8.26 -3.55
CA ASN A 128 1.30 -7.22 -2.90
C ASN A 128 2.61 -7.80 -2.37
N ALA A 129 3.71 -7.07 -2.54
CA ALA A 129 4.99 -7.35 -1.93
C ALA A 129 5.35 -6.21 -0.96
N MET A 130 5.95 -6.53 0.18
CA MET A 130 6.49 -5.59 1.16
C MET A 130 5.46 -4.66 1.85
N ALA A 131 4.16 -4.96 1.79
CA ALA A 131 3.09 -4.12 2.34
C ALA A 131 3.11 -2.68 1.78
N GLY A 132 3.51 -1.66 2.56
CA GLY A 132 3.57 -0.26 2.14
C GLY A 132 4.49 0.59 3.02
N ASP A 133 4.33 1.92 2.99
CA ASP A 133 5.22 2.88 3.68
C ASP A 133 5.07 2.87 5.20
N GLN A 134 3.88 2.52 5.70
CA GLN A 134 3.55 2.65 7.12
C GLN A 134 4.45 1.79 8.00
N HIS A 135 4.77 0.59 7.52
CA HIS A 135 5.68 -0.32 8.22
C HIS A 135 7.06 0.31 8.47
N TYR A 136 7.66 0.99 7.48
CA TYR A 136 8.96 1.63 7.64
C TYR A 136 8.92 2.79 8.64
N LYS A 137 7.84 3.57 8.65
CA LYS A 137 7.63 4.66 9.61
C LYS A 137 7.48 4.14 11.03
N THR A 138 6.70 3.08 11.21
CA THR A 138 6.54 2.39 12.49
C THR A 138 7.87 1.79 12.95
N ALA A 139 8.59 1.10 12.07
CA ALA A 139 9.90 0.53 12.36
C ALA A 139 10.90 1.59 12.82
N LEU A 140 11.00 2.73 12.12
CA LEU A 140 11.88 3.83 12.53
C LEU A 140 11.55 4.34 13.93
N ARG A 141 10.27 4.48 14.26
CA ARG A 141 9.83 4.89 15.59
C ARG A 141 10.16 3.86 16.67
N ILE A 142 10.02 2.57 16.37
CA ILE A 142 10.35 1.46 17.29
C ILE A 142 11.85 1.39 17.54
N PHE A 143 12.67 1.49 16.48
CA PHE A 143 14.13 1.36 16.57
C PHE A 143 14.83 2.65 16.98
N PHE A 144 14.15 3.77 17.13
CA PHE A 144 14.78 5.03 17.51
C PHE A 144 15.60 4.94 18.82
N PRO A 145 15.16 4.25 19.91
CA PRO A 145 15.97 4.06 21.10
C PRO A 145 17.29 3.32 20.85
N GLU A 146 17.32 2.42 19.84
CA GLU A 146 18.56 1.73 19.44
C GLU A 146 19.56 2.74 18.81
N PHE A 147 19.08 3.62 17.93
CA PHE A 147 19.91 4.68 17.34
C PHE A 147 20.45 5.62 18.40
N THR A 148 19.64 6.02 19.39
CA THR A 148 20.13 6.88 20.47
C THR A 148 21.17 6.20 21.35
N ARG A 149 21.05 4.90 21.58
CA ARG A 149 22.08 4.11 22.27
C ARG A 149 23.40 4.12 21.50
N GLU A 150 23.38 4.03 20.17
CA GLU A 150 24.59 4.11 19.36
C GLU A 150 25.26 5.49 19.43
N LEU A 151 24.51 6.58 19.61
CA LEU A 151 25.09 7.90 19.88
C LEU A 151 25.96 7.91 21.15
N ASP A 152 25.56 7.17 22.19
CA ASP A 152 26.33 7.07 23.43
C ASP A 152 27.70 6.41 23.23
N THR A 153 27.94 5.70 22.12
CA THR A 153 29.23 5.11 21.78
C THR A 153 30.14 6.07 21.00
N ALA A 154 29.60 7.16 20.43
CA ALA A 154 30.36 8.11 19.64
C ALA A 154 31.23 9.02 20.53
N PRO A 155 32.56 9.07 20.36
CA PRO A 155 33.43 9.86 21.24
C PRO A 155 33.11 11.33 21.30
N SER A 156 32.66 11.93 20.17
CA SER A 156 32.23 13.33 20.10
C SER A 156 30.98 13.58 20.92
N PHE A 157 30.03 12.66 20.94
CA PHE A 157 28.81 12.76 21.74
C PHE A 157 29.13 12.54 23.24
N GLN A 158 30.01 11.58 23.58
CA GLN A 158 30.43 11.34 24.94
C GLN A 158 31.11 12.55 25.57
N ALA A 159 31.84 13.36 24.79
CA ALA A 159 32.51 14.58 25.24
C ALA A 159 31.55 15.73 25.59
N LEU A 160 30.28 15.62 25.26
CA LEU A 160 29.28 16.66 25.56
C LEU A 160 28.82 16.59 27.04
N PRO A 161 28.42 17.74 27.63
CA PRO A 161 27.78 17.74 28.94
C PRO A 161 26.48 16.92 28.93
N GLU A 162 26.15 16.25 30.02
CA GLU A 162 24.97 15.37 30.12
C GLU A 162 23.64 16.09 29.81
N ALA A 163 23.52 17.38 30.18
CA ALA A 163 22.34 18.19 29.87
C ALA A 163 22.16 18.39 28.35
N VAL A 164 23.28 18.56 27.62
CA VAL A 164 23.27 18.73 26.16
C VAL A 164 22.92 17.41 25.45
N LYS A 165 23.51 16.29 25.88
CA LYS A 165 23.18 14.96 25.36
C LYS A 165 21.68 14.68 25.46
N ARG A 166 21.12 14.92 26.66
CA ARG A 166 19.71 14.72 26.93
C ARG A 166 18.82 15.60 26.05
N ALA A 167 19.18 16.90 25.93
CA ALA A 167 18.44 17.82 25.06
C ALA A 167 18.44 17.34 23.60
N ILE A 168 19.57 16.94 23.06
CA ILE A 168 19.69 16.41 21.68
C ILE A 168 18.75 15.20 21.48
N VAL A 169 18.78 14.23 22.39
CA VAL A 169 17.95 13.01 22.30
C VAL A 169 16.46 13.36 22.42
N GLU A 170 16.08 14.22 23.38
CA GLU A 170 14.68 14.60 23.61
C GLU A 170 14.11 15.40 22.43
N GLU A 171 14.85 16.37 21.89
CA GLU A 171 14.45 17.17 20.74
C GLU A 171 14.31 16.30 19.48
N THR A 172 15.30 15.42 19.22
CA THR A 172 15.24 14.51 18.07
C THR A 172 14.08 13.52 18.20
N MET A 173 13.85 12.97 19.39
CA MET A 173 12.70 12.11 19.65
C MET A 173 11.37 12.86 19.49
N GLY A 174 11.33 14.14 19.89
CA GLY A 174 10.18 15.02 19.68
C GLY A 174 9.83 15.10 18.18
N GLN A 175 10.82 15.41 17.34
CA GLN A 175 10.65 15.48 15.89
C GLN A 175 10.20 14.13 15.28
N VAL A 176 10.80 13.02 15.71
CA VAL A 176 10.37 11.68 15.25
C VAL A 176 8.90 11.42 15.63
N ARG A 177 8.47 11.80 16.83
CA ARG A 177 7.08 11.63 17.28
C ARG A 177 6.09 12.50 16.52
N GLU A 178 6.49 13.66 16.05
CA GLU A 178 5.66 14.54 15.22
C GLU A 178 5.49 14.02 13.79
N HIS A 179 6.55 13.44 13.21
CA HIS A 179 6.55 13.00 11.82
C HIS A 179 6.00 11.58 11.62
N PHE A 180 6.07 10.73 12.64
CA PHE A 180 5.64 9.34 12.56
C PHE A 180 4.46 9.06 13.48
N PRO A 181 3.43 8.34 13.01
CA PRO A 181 2.23 8.09 13.82
C PRO A 181 2.55 7.31 15.08
N SER A 182 1.78 7.58 16.15
CA SER A 182 1.90 6.84 17.40
C SER A 182 1.44 5.38 17.20
N ILE A 183 2.15 4.48 17.87
CA ILE A 183 1.81 3.05 17.85
C ILE A 183 0.54 2.83 18.69
N SER A 184 -0.42 2.14 18.11
CA SER A 184 -1.70 1.80 18.73
C SER A 184 -2.11 0.38 18.35
N GLU A 185 -3.25 -0.08 18.85
CA GLU A 185 -3.85 -1.38 18.48
C GLU A 185 -4.18 -1.46 16.97
N ASP A 186 -4.39 -0.33 16.30
CA ASP A 186 -4.71 -0.27 14.87
C ASP A 186 -3.47 -0.26 13.96
N THR A 187 -2.26 -0.03 14.53
CA THR A 187 -1.01 0.08 13.74
C THR A 187 -0.70 -1.22 13.00
N MET A 188 -0.63 -2.34 13.72
CA MET A 188 -0.32 -3.63 13.10
C MET A 188 -1.34 -4.02 12.01
N PRO A 189 -2.67 -3.99 12.28
CA PRO A 189 -3.66 -4.23 11.21
C PRO A 189 -3.60 -3.20 10.07
N GLY A 190 -3.09 -2.00 10.33
CA GLY A 190 -2.92 -0.94 9.34
C GLY A 190 -1.79 -1.18 8.35
N GLU A 191 -0.79 -1.99 8.70
CA GLU A 191 0.44 -2.16 7.90
C GLU A 191 0.66 -3.58 7.36
N LEU A 192 -0.07 -4.59 7.85
CA LEU A 192 0.11 -5.98 7.42
C LEU A 192 -0.42 -6.24 6.01
N ALA A 193 0.40 -6.91 5.18
CA ALA A 193 0.06 -7.22 3.79
C ALA A 193 -1.17 -8.14 3.65
N ASN A 194 -1.31 -9.15 4.50
CA ASN A 194 -2.47 -10.06 4.48
C ASN A 194 -3.79 -9.35 4.81
N ILE A 195 -3.75 -8.26 5.56
CA ILE A 195 -4.93 -7.46 5.91
C ILE A 195 -5.45 -6.65 4.70
N ILE A 196 -4.66 -6.42 3.66
CA ILE A 196 -5.09 -5.68 2.46
C ILE A 196 -6.34 -6.33 1.85
N ALA A 197 -6.28 -7.64 1.57
CA ALA A 197 -7.42 -8.39 1.03
C ALA A 197 -8.58 -8.45 2.03
N GLY A 198 -8.29 -8.69 3.30
CA GLY A 198 -9.29 -8.71 4.38
C GLY A 198 -10.04 -7.38 4.55
N ARG A 199 -9.37 -6.24 4.36
CA ARG A 199 -10.02 -4.91 4.38
C ARG A 199 -11.03 -4.75 3.24
N VAL A 200 -10.66 -5.15 2.03
CA VAL A 200 -11.58 -5.11 0.89
C VAL A 200 -12.78 -6.01 1.16
N ALA A 201 -12.55 -7.26 1.60
CA ALA A 201 -13.62 -8.20 1.93
C ALA A 201 -14.55 -7.63 3.02
N ALA A 202 -14.00 -7.09 4.11
CA ALA A 202 -14.78 -6.51 5.19
C ALA A 202 -15.61 -5.29 4.76
N VAL A 203 -15.02 -4.40 3.93
CA VAL A 203 -15.69 -3.17 3.46
C VAL A 203 -16.90 -3.47 2.58
N PHE A 204 -16.80 -4.47 1.70
CA PHE A 204 -17.88 -4.86 0.78
C PHE A 204 -18.71 -6.04 1.27
N ASN A 205 -18.44 -6.51 2.50
CA ASN A 205 -19.13 -7.63 3.13
C ASN A 205 -19.05 -8.92 2.31
N PHE A 206 -17.85 -9.22 1.76
CA PHE A 206 -17.58 -10.48 1.07
C PHE A 206 -17.04 -11.52 2.05
N HIS A 207 -17.53 -12.74 1.97
CA HIS A 207 -17.27 -13.82 2.92
C HIS A 207 -16.47 -14.97 2.32
N GLY A 208 -16.24 -14.96 1.00
CA GLY A 208 -15.39 -15.93 0.34
C GLY A 208 -13.93 -15.83 0.78
N PRO A 209 -13.06 -16.70 0.29
CA PRO A 209 -11.63 -16.68 0.59
C PRO A 209 -11.00 -15.31 0.32
N ASN A 210 -10.18 -14.83 1.25
CA ASN A 210 -9.43 -13.60 1.04
C ASN A 210 -7.98 -13.78 1.48
N PHE A 211 -7.04 -13.42 0.61
CA PHE A 211 -5.61 -13.48 0.89
C PHE A 211 -4.80 -12.58 -0.04
N THR A 212 -3.57 -12.33 0.36
CA THR A 212 -2.59 -11.59 -0.44
C THR A 212 -1.48 -12.53 -0.86
N ALA A 213 -1.18 -12.58 -2.16
CA ALA A 213 -0.07 -13.33 -2.72
C ALA A 213 1.16 -12.41 -2.84
N ASP A 214 2.30 -12.89 -2.37
CA ASP A 214 3.60 -12.25 -2.56
C ASP A 214 4.48 -13.14 -3.45
N ALA A 215 4.82 -12.63 -4.60
CA ALA A 215 5.76 -13.19 -5.57
C ALA A 215 6.64 -12.05 -6.15
N ALA A 216 7.00 -11.08 -5.29
CA ALA A 216 7.72 -9.88 -5.66
C ALA A 216 7.04 -9.16 -6.86
N CYS A 217 7.78 -8.83 -7.94
CA CYS A 217 7.24 -8.17 -9.12
C CYS A 217 6.13 -8.96 -9.84
N ALA A 218 6.00 -10.27 -9.58
CA ALA A 218 5.00 -11.16 -10.16
C ALA A 218 3.74 -11.33 -9.28
N SER A 219 3.63 -10.62 -8.14
CA SER A 219 2.54 -10.81 -7.17
C SER A 219 1.14 -10.68 -7.80
N ALA A 220 0.94 -9.69 -8.69
CA ALA A 220 -0.33 -9.50 -9.36
C ALA A 220 -0.70 -10.70 -10.26
N MET A 221 0.28 -11.27 -10.99
CA MET A 221 0.05 -12.44 -11.83
C MET A 221 -0.16 -13.70 -10.99
N ALA A 222 0.51 -13.83 -9.86
CA ALA A 222 0.29 -14.94 -8.92
C ALA A 222 -1.13 -14.90 -8.34
N ALA A 223 -1.59 -13.71 -7.91
CA ALA A 223 -2.96 -13.51 -7.45
C ALA A 223 -3.99 -13.81 -8.53
N PHE A 224 -3.76 -13.35 -9.76
CA PHE A 224 -4.62 -13.61 -10.91
C PHE A 224 -4.71 -15.11 -11.24
N SER A 225 -3.57 -15.79 -11.24
CA SER A 225 -3.53 -17.25 -11.45
C SER A 225 -4.28 -18.01 -10.36
N ALA A 226 -4.12 -17.63 -9.09
CA ALA A 226 -4.84 -18.24 -7.99
C ALA A 226 -6.36 -18.01 -8.12
N ALA A 227 -6.78 -16.79 -8.52
CA ALA A 227 -8.19 -16.50 -8.75
C ALA A 227 -8.79 -17.36 -9.86
N ILE A 228 -8.07 -17.54 -10.99
CA ILE A 228 -8.52 -18.42 -12.07
C ILE A 228 -8.67 -19.87 -11.58
N SER A 229 -7.68 -20.39 -10.86
CA SER A 229 -7.72 -21.77 -10.37
C SER A 229 -8.94 -22.02 -9.47
N GLY A 230 -9.23 -21.15 -8.53
CA GLY A 230 -10.38 -21.31 -7.65
C GLY A 230 -11.74 -21.17 -8.37
N LEU A 231 -11.83 -20.32 -9.40
CA LEU A 231 -13.01 -20.25 -10.26
C LEU A 231 -13.21 -21.53 -11.08
N GLU A 232 -12.13 -22.11 -11.62
CA GLU A 232 -12.19 -23.38 -12.36
C GLU A 232 -12.56 -24.57 -11.47
N GLU A 233 -12.09 -24.57 -10.22
CA GLU A 233 -12.39 -25.58 -9.20
C GLU A 233 -13.78 -25.41 -8.59
N GLY A 234 -14.38 -24.22 -8.73
CA GLY A 234 -15.69 -23.88 -8.19
C GLY A 234 -15.68 -23.56 -6.69
N ASP A 235 -14.55 -23.15 -6.15
CA ASP A 235 -14.40 -22.77 -4.76
C ASP A 235 -15.13 -21.43 -4.46
N TYR A 236 -15.22 -20.56 -5.46
CA TYR A 236 -15.92 -19.27 -5.45
C TYR A 236 -16.38 -18.90 -6.88
N ASP A 237 -17.15 -17.80 -6.98
CA ASP A 237 -17.74 -17.30 -8.24
C ASP A 237 -17.16 -15.95 -8.63
#